data_7ac9c1904416c2aa1036652d9f0aec4d
#
_entry.id   7ac9c1904416c2aa1036652d9f0aec4d
#
_cell.length_a   1.000
_cell.length_b   1.000
_cell.length_c   1.000
_cell.angle_alpha   90.00
_cell.angle_beta   90.00
_cell.angle_gamma   90.00
#
_symmetry.space_group_name_H-M   'P 1'
#
loop_
_entity.id
_entity.type
_entity.pdbx_description
1 polymer ?
#
loop_
_entity_poly.entity_id
_entity_poly.type
_entity_poly.pdbx_seq_one_letter_code
_entity_poly.pdbx_strand_id
1 'polypeptide(L)'
;MKRGTIKLENPERFLETHTISEDKLDKAINNALAKLSFEAENSKNGFPAGTLEYDEKGKPHYDYKQGGSWTHGMFTGCYLLAYDLTKEEKYLNVASEHMKLYEDLVADRMYRLFDHDVGFRFSPSSVAYYKLTGDMRAKRDALEAAKHLYDYGFSQEGGYISRI
;
A
#
# COMPACT_ATOMS: atom_id res chain seq x y z
N MET A 1 -0.28 -20.99 21.03
CA MET A 1 -0.25 -21.62 19.70
C MET A 1 1.19 -21.96 19.36
N LYS A 2 1.56 -23.25 19.26
CA LYS A 2 2.91 -23.63 18.80
C LYS A 2 3.01 -23.32 17.31
N ARG A 3 3.95 -22.47 16.91
CA ARG A 3 4.25 -22.25 15.50
C ARG A 3 4.72 -23.59 14.89
N GLY A 4 3.95 -24.17 14.00
CA GLY A 4 4.37 -25.35 13.26
C GLY A 4 5.58 -24.99 12.40
N THR A 5 6.61 -25.81 12.44
CA THR A 5 7.75 -25.66 11.54
C THR A 5 7.32 -26.09 10.16
N ILE A 6 7.31 -25.17 9.20
CA ILE A 6 7.08 -25.50 7.77
C ILE A 6 8.32 -26.29 7.30
N LYS A 7 8.11 -27.56 6.96
CA LYS A 7 9.16 -28.38 6.35
C LYS A 7 9.12 -28.16 4.84
N LEU A 8 10.16 -27.55 4.29
CA LEU A 8 10.30 -27.42 2.84
C LEU A 8 10.64 -28.79 2.23
N GLU A 9 9.89 -29.18 1.21
CA GLU A 9 10.12 -30.46 0.51
C GLU A 9 11.40 -30.46 -0.33
N ASN A 10 11.85 -29.29 -0.75
CA ASN A 10 13.02 -29.12 -1.62
C ASN A 10 13.77 -27.81 -1.25
N PRO A 11 14.46 -27.75 -0.09
CA PRO A 11 15.11 -26.53 0.38
C PRO A 11 16.22 -26.05 -0.53
N GLU A 12 16.93 -26.96 -1.23
CA GLU A 12 18.02 -26.62 -2.17
C GLU A 12 17.55 -25.75 -3.32
N ARG A 13 16.28 -25.85 -3.74
CA ARG A 13 15.69 -25.00 -4.78
C ARG A 13 15.70 -23.51 -4.41
N PHE A 14 15.69 -23.20 -3.12
CA PHE A 14 15.75 -21.83 -2.61
C PHE A 14 17.18 -21.35 -2.37
N LEU A 15 18.16 -22.28 -2.42
CA LEU A 15 19.57 -21.97 -2.33
C LEU A 15 20.21 -21.80 -3.72
N GLU A 16 19.54 -22.24 -4.78
CA GLU A 16 19.96 -21.91 -6.14
C GLU A 16 19.79 -20.41 -6.33
N THR A 17 20.89 -19.70 -6.36
CA THR A 17 20.98 -18.28 -6.69
C THR A 17 20.54 -18.08 -8.13
N HIS A 18 19.25 -17.99 -8.37
CA HIS A 18 18.69 -17.50 -9.62
C HIS A 18 19.00 -16.02 -9.68
N THR A 19 20.05 -15.78 -10.30
CA THR A 19 20.80 -14.58 -10.33
C THR A 19 20.09 -13.47 -11.08
N ILE A 20 19.27 -12.73 -10.35
CA ILE A 20 19.15 -11.32 -10.68
C ILE A 20 20.47 -10.72 -10.17
N SER A 21 21.34 -10.29 -11.07
CA SER A 21 22.57 -9.61 -10.66
C SER A 21 22.20 -8.33 -9.89
N GLU A 22 23.05 -7.93 -8.95
CA GLU A 22 22.89 -6.67 -8.19
C GLU A 22 22.64 -5.49 -9.16
N ASP A 23 23.39 -5.38 -10.26
CA ASP A 23 23.20 -4.37 -11.28
C ASP A 23 21.77 -4.34 -11.88
N LYS A 24 21.15 -5.51 -12.08
CA LYS A 24 19.78 -5.57 -12.60
C LYS A 24 18.77 -5.14 -11.55
N LEU A 25 19.02 -5.50 -10.29
CA LEU A 25 18.18 -5.07 -9.17
C LEU A 25 18.27 -3.57 -8.97
N ASP A 26 19.48 -3.02 -8.92
CA ASP A 26 19.72 -1.58 -8.79
C ASP A 26 19.07 -0.79 -9.92
N LYS A 27 19.19 -1.28 -11.15
CA LYS A 27 18.54 -0.66 -12.31
C LYS A 27 17.01 -0.68 -12.17
N ALA A 28 16.43 -1.78 -11.68
CA ALA A 28 14.99 -1.88 -11.46
C ALA A 28 14.51 -0.91 -10.37
N ILE A 29 15.24 -0.83 -9.25
CA ILE A 29 14.96 0.11 -8.15
C ILE A 29 15.07 1.55 -8.65
N ASN A 30 16.16 1.92 -9.33
CA ASN A 30 16.35 3.26 -9.86
C ASN A 30 15.26 3.66 -10.85
N ASN A 31 14.80 2.75 -11.71
CA ASN A 31 13.68 2.99 -12.62
C ASN A 31 12.36 3.21 -11.85
N ALA A 32 12.11 2.45 -10.79
CA ALA A 32 10.94 2.63 -9.95
C ALA A 32 10.96 3.98 -9.22
N LEU A 33 12.10 4.34 -8.62
CA LEU A 33 12.30 5.64 -7.96
C LEU A 33 12.13 6.81 -8.91
N ALA A 34 12.65 6.70 -10.14
CA ALA A 34 12.47 7.74 -11.16
C ALA A 34 11.00 7.95 -11.54
N LYS A 35 10.22 6.87 -11.67
CA LYS A 35 8.77 6.95 -11.91
C LYS A 35 8.02 7.58 -10.75
N LEU A 36 8.28 7.14 -9.51
CA LEU A 36 7.67 7.72 -8.32
C LEU A 36 8.03 9.20 -8.18
N SER A 37 9.28 9.58 -8.46
CA SER A 37 9.72 10.97 -8.42
C SER A 37 9.01 11.83 -9.47
N PHE A 38 8.82 11.31 -10.68
CA PHE A 38 8.10 12.00 -11.75
C PHE A 38 6.64 12.25 -11.40
N GLU A 39 5.98 11.28 -10.76
CA GLU A 39 4.55 11.35 -10.41
C GLU A 39 4.29 12.01 -9.05
N ALA A 40 5.33 12.37 -8.29
CA ALA A 40 5.18 12.77 -6.88
C ALA A 40 4.23 13.96 -6.68
N GLU A 41 4.27 14.96 -7.55
CA GLU A 41 3.40 16.14 -7.43
C GLU A 41 1.93 15.81 -7.72
N ASN A 42 1.66 15.02 -8.77
CA ASN A 42 0.31 14.59 -9.11
C ASN A 42 -0.26 13.67 -8.03
N SER A 43 0.58 12.80 -7.47
CA SER A 43 0.21 11.81 -6.46
C SER A 43 -0.21 12.41 -5.12
N LYS A 44 0.16 13.65 -4.81
CA LYS A 44 -0.30 14.35 -3.59
C LYS A 44 -1.82 14.53 -3.56
N ASN A 45 -2.46 14.62 -4.72
CA ASN A 45 -3.89 14.89 -4.86
C ASN A 45 -4.75 13.62 -4.89
N GLY A 46 -4.14 12.43 -4.77
CA GLY A 46 -4.88 11.17 -4.81
C GLY A 46 -4.11 10.01 -5.39
N PHE A 47 -4.84 9.04 -5.91
CA PHE A 47 -4.32 7.77 -6.40
C PHE A 47 -4.57 7.63 -7.90
N PRO A 48 -3.62 7.08 -8.67
CA PRO A 48 -3.82 6.87 -10.09
C PRO A 48 -4.97 5.90 -10.33
N ALA A 49 -5.80 6.21 -11.33
CA ALA A 49 -6.80 5.27 -11.81
C ALA A 49 -6.14 3.97 -12.32
N GLY A 50 -6.87 2.87 -12.29
CA GLY A 50 -6.35 1.56 -12.71
C GLY A 50 -6.05 1.44 -14.21
N THR A 51 -6.49 2.41 -15.01
CA THR A 51 -6.30 2.46 -16.47
C THR A 51 -5.56 3.71 -16.87
N LEU A 52 -4.75 3.56 -17.91
CA LEU A 52 -4.06 4.66 -18.56
C LEU A 52 -5.06 5.33 -19.53
N GLU A 53 -5.22 6.63 -19.39
CA GLU A 53 -6.01 7.46 -20.31
C GLU A 53 -5.08 8.14 -21.33
N TYR A 54 -5.65 8.63 -22.42
CA TYR A 54 -4.92 9.35 -23.46
C TYR A 54 -5.58 10.70 -23.72
N ASP A 55 -4.79 11.76 -23.71
CA ASP A 55 -5.27 13.09 -24.05
C ASP A 55 -5.58 13.21 -25.56
N GLU A 56 -6.13 14.36 -25.98
CA GLU A 56 -6.48 14.63 -27.38
C GLU A 56 -5.29 14.55 -28.36
N LYS A 57 -4.06 14.60 -27.84
CA LYS A 57 -2.80 14.47 -28.60
C LYS A 57 -2.23 13.04 -28.53
N GLY A 58 -2.95 12.10 -27.94
CA GLY A 58 -2.51 10.73 -27.75
C GLY A 58 -1.42 10.55 -26.71
N LYS A 59 -1.21 11.54 -25.80
CA LYS A 59 -0.25 11.43 -24.72
C LYS A 59 -0.88 10.67 -23.54
N PRO A 60 -0.22 9.62 -23.04
CA PRO A 60 -0.73 8.86 -21.91
C PRO A 60 -0.63 9.65 -20.61
N HIS A 61 -1.65 9.52 -19.76
CA HIS A 61 -1.69 10.07 -18.41
C HIS A 61 -2.56 9.17 -17.51
N TYR A 62 -2.45 9.37 -16.18
CA TYR A 62 -3.37 8.78 -15.22
C TYR A 62 -4.29 9.86 -14.67
N ASP A 63 -5.57 9.55 -14.60
CA ASP A 63 -6.48 10.29 -13.74
C ASP A 63 -6.22 9.97 -12.28
N TYR A 64 -6.32 10.96 -11.41
CA TYR A 64 -6.14 10.80 -9.98
C TYR A 64 -7.48 10.84 -9.25
N LYS A 65 -7.71 9.88 -8.36
CA LYS A 65 -8.96 9.71 -7.60
C LYS A 65 -8.69 9.70 -6.10
N GLN A 66 -9.65 10.21 -5.34
CA GLN A 66 -9.53 10.34 -3.88
C GLN A 66 -9.94 9.08 -3.10
N GLY A 67 -9.62 7.91 -3.55
CA GLY A 67 -9.73 6.75 -2.71
C GLY A 67 -10.77 5.71 -3.13
N GLY A 68 -10.77 4.59 -2.42
CA GLY A 68 -11.73 3.49 -2.55
C GLY A 68 -11.15 2.17 -3.06
N SER A 69 -10.08 2.14 -3.85
CA SER A 69 -9.50 0.88 -4.35
C SER A 69 -8.51 0.26 -3.34
N TRP A 70 -8.44 -1.05 -3.32
CA TRP A 70 -7.46 -1.82 -2.54
C TRP A 70 -6.01 -1.52 -2.96
N THR A 71 -5.78 -1.16 -4.23
CA THR A 71 -4.45 -0.84 -4.78
C THR A 71 -3.86 0.45 -4.20
N HIS A 72 -4.68 1.34 -3.65
CA HIS A 72 -4.23 2.63 -3.12
C HIS A 72 -3.26 2.48 -1.95
N GLY A 73 -3.49 1.48 -1.08
CA GLY A 73 -2.55 1.18 0.00
C GLY A 73 -1.18 0.77 -0.51
N MET A 74 -1.14 -0.07 -1.55
CA MET A 74 0.10 -0.49 -2.19
C MET A 74 0.83 0.70 -2.83
N PHE A 75 0.09 1.60 -3.48
CA PHE A 75 0.66 2.80 -4.09
C PHE A 75 1.31 3.72 -3.05
N THR A 76 0.61 3.99 -1.94
CA THR A 76 1.20 4.71 -0.79
C THR A 76 2.43 3.98 -0.25
N GLY A 77 2.36 2.66 -0.14
CA GLY A 77 3.46 1.80 0.29
C GLY A 77 4.71 1.94 -0.58
N CYS A 78 4.55 2.13 -1.89
CA CYS A 78 5.69 2.39 -2.79
C CYS A 78 6.41 3.69 -2.42
N TYR A 79 5.70 4.77 -2.07
CA TYR A 79 6.30 6.02 -1.60
C TYR A 79 6.99 5.85 -0.25
N LEU A 80 6.41 5.10 0.67
CA LEU A 80 7.02 4.81 1.97
C LEU A 80 8.29 3.97 1.83
N LEU A 81 8.30 2.98 0.95
CA LEU A 81 9.51 2.21 0.62
C LEU A 81 10.58 3.08 -0.04
N ALA A 82 10.19 3.97 -0.96
CA ALA A 82 11.11 4.92 -1.58
C ALA A 82 11.74 5.85 -0.53
N TYR A 83 10.95 6.37 0.42
CA TYR A 83 11.47 7.15 1.54
C TYR A 83 12.41 6.32 2.43
N ASP A 84 12.03 5.09 2.77
CA ASP A 84 12.88 4.24 3.61
C ASP A 84 14.22 3.93 2.96
N LEU A 85 14.25 3.72 1.64
CA LEU A 85 15.47 3.48 0.88
C LEU A 85 16.34 4.71 0.70
N THR A 86 15.73 5.88 0.39
CA THR A 86 16.49 7.07 -0.04
C THR A 86 16.62 8.14 1.02
N LYS A 87 15.71 8.16 2.00
CA LYS A 87 15.47 9.22 2.99
C LYS A 87 15.14 10.59 2.38
N GLU A 88 14.69 10.59 1.11
CA GLU A 88 14.25 11.83 0.44
C GLU A 88 12.82 12.20 0.87
N GLU A 89 12.70 13.37 1.53
CA GLU A 89 11.44 13.88 2.09
C GLU A 89 10.29 14.01 1.07
N LYS A 90 10.60 14.20 -0.20
CA LYS A 90 9.56 14.28 -1.25
C LYS A 90 8.63 13.08 -1.27
N TYR A 91 9.14 11.88 -1.00
CA TYR A 91 8.35 10.65 -0.96
C TYR A 91 7.48 10.58 0.30
N LEU A 92 8.04 10.96 1.45
CA LEU A 92 7.29 11.02 2.70
C LEU A 92 6.16 12.06 2.63
N ASN A 93 6.40 13.20 1.96
CA ASN A 93 5.40 14.24 1.76
C ASN A 93 4.18 13.73 0.97
N VAL A 94 4.38 12.93 -0.09
CA VAL A 94 3.27 12.30 -0.81
C VAL A 94 2.49 11.37 0.11
N ALA A 95 3.17 10.51 0.85
CA ALA A 95 2.52 9.59 1.78
C ALA A 95 1.77 10.34 2.89
N SER A 96 2.28 11.47 3.36
CA SER A 96 1.61 12.33 4.35
C SER A 96 0.30 12.92 3.83
N GLU A 97 0.25 13.36 2.57
CA GLU A 97 -1.00 13.81 1.95
C GLU A 97 -2.01 12.65 1.82
N HIS A 98 -1.53 11.45 1.46
CA HIS A 98 -2.38 10.27 1.42
C HIS A 98 -2.98 9.91 2.79
N MET A 99 -2.28 10.17 3.91
CA MET A 99 -2.83 9.90 5.25
C MET A 99 -4.12 10.69 5.51
N LYS A 100 -4.28 11.88 4.96
CA LYS A 100 -5.55 12.65 5.03
C LYS A 100 -6.69 11.91 4.35
N LEU A 101 -6.42 11.30 3.20
CA LEU A 101 -7.42 10.52 2.46
C LEU A 101 -7.81 9.23 3.21
N TYR A 102 -6.88 8.60 3.94
CA TYR A 102 -7.17 7.44 4.79
C TYR A 102 -7.97 7.83 6.04
N GLU A 103 -7.71 8.99 6.63
CA GLU A 103 -8.50 9.53 7.73
C GLU A 103 -9.96 9.75 7.29
N ASP A 104 -10.18 10.32 6.10
CA ASP A 104 -11.51 10.48 5.52
C ASP A 104 -12.21 9.13 5.26
N LEU A 105 -11.46 8.13 4.78
CA LEU A 105 -11.98 6.78 4.58
C LEU A 105 -12.45 6.12 5.88
N VAL A 106 -11.73 6.34 6.98
CA VAL A 106 -12.10 5.83 8.31
C VAL A 106 -13.29 6.59 8.88
N ALA A 107 -13.35 7.90 8.66
CA ALA A 107 -14.49 8.72 9.09
C ALA A 107 -15.80 8.34 8.38
N ASP A 108 -15.73 7.94 7.11
CA ASP A 108 -16.87 7.53 6.28
C ASP A 108 -17.11 6.00 6.36
N ARG A 109 -17.19 5.49 7.59
CA ARG A 109 -17.21 4.06 7.94
C ARG A 109 -18.23 3.22 7.18
N MET A 110 -19.36 3.78 6.75
CA MET A 110 -20.50 3.00 6.27
C MET A 110 -20.39 2.53 4.82
N TYR A 111 -19.60 3.20 3.97
CA TYR A 111 -19.63 2.94 2.53
C TYR A 111 -18.28 2.48 1.92
N ARG A 112 -17.17 2.75 2.57
CA ARG A 112 -15.84 2.58 1.97
C ARG A 112 -14.93 1.53 2.61
N LEU A 113 -15.27 1.05 3.80
CA LEU A 113 -14.53 -0.01 4.49
C LEU A 113 -15.24 -1.37 4.43
N PHE A 114 -16.31 -1.49 3.66
CA PHE A 114 -17.17 -2.67 3.63
C PHE A 114 -16.65 -3.73 2.65
N ASP A 115 -15.35 -4.07 2.77
CA ASP A 115 -14.78 -5.17 2.02
C ASP A 115 -13.61 -5.82 2.74
N HIS A 116 -13.27 -7.02 2.31
CA HIS A 116 -12.15 -7.81 2.85
C HIS A 116 -10.78 -7.22 2.51
N ASP A 117 -10.71 -6.26 1.59
CA ASP A 117 -9.47 -5.63 1.11
C ASP A 117 -8.95 -4.52 2.03
N VAL A 118 -9.63 -4.25 3.16
CA VAL A 118 -9.19 -3.26 4.16
C VAL A 118 -7.73 -3.49 4.58
N GLY A 119 -7.30 -4.74 4.70
CA GLY A 119 -5.91 -5.08 5.00
C GLY A 119 -4.92 -4.55 3.97
N PHE A 120 -5.25 -4.65 2.68
CA PHE A 120 -4.42 -4.14 1.57
C PHE A 120 -4.36 -2.61 1.52
N ARG A 121 -5.39 -1.94 2.01
CA ARG A 121 -5.40 -0.47 2.08
C ARG A 121 -4.54 0.04 3.22
N PHE A 122 -4.70 -0.49 4.43
CA PHE A 122 -4.13 0.10 5.64
C PHE A 122 -2.78 -0.49 6.06
N SER A 123 -2.47 -1.75 5.74
CA SER A 123 -1.19 -2.35 6.13
C SER A 123 0.01 -1.71 5.43
N PRO A 124 0.04 -1.55 4.10
CA PRO A 124 1.17 -0.91 3.43
C PRO A 124 1.15 0.62 3.50
N SER A 125 0.06 1.23 3.96
CA SER A 125 -0.07 2.69 4.11
C SER A 125 0.01 3.13 5.57
N SER A 126 -1.11 3.21 6.28
CA SER A 126 -1.18 3.79 7.63
C SER A 126 -0.31 3.06 8.64
N VAL A 127 -0.24 1.71 8.60
CA VAL A 127 0.64 0.94 9.50
C VAL A 127 2.11 1.20 9.18
N ALA A 128 2.49 1.20 7.88
CA ALA A 128 3.85 1.47 7.46
C ALA A 128 4.26 2.91 7.78
N TYR A 129 3.37 3.88 7.53
CA TYR A 129 3.60 5.29 7.86
C TYR A 129 3.83 5.47 9.36
N TYR A 130 2.97 4.89 10.21
CA TYR A 130 3.18 4.92 11.67
C TYR A 130 4.52 4.32 12.07
N LYS A 131 4.92 3.20 11.49
CA LYS A 131 6.21 2.55 11.82
C LYS A 131 7.42 3.41 11.45
N LEU A 132 7.33 4.18 10.37
CA LEU A 132 8.42 5.03 9.91
C LEU A 132 8.48 6.39 10.64
N THR A 133 7.32 6.94 11.02
CA THR A 133 7.20 8.32 11.51
C THR A 133 6.82 8.43 12.98
N GLY A 134 6.18 7.41 13.55
CA GLY A 134 5.56 7.47 14.87
C GLY A 134 4.21 8.22 14.90
N ASP A 135 3.62 8.59 13.76
CA ASP A 135 2.35 9.34 13.69
C ASP A 135 1.20 8.54 14.31
N MET A 136 0.69 9.05 15.44
CA MET A 136 -0.38 8.40 16.20
C MET A 136 -1.75 8.47 15.53
N ARG A 137 -1.96 9.40 14.59
CA ARG A 137 -3.20 9.46 13.79
C ARG A 137 -3.24 8.28 12.83
N ALA A 138 -2.17 8.04 12.09
CA ALA A 138 -2.06 6.89 11.20
C ALA A 138 -2.23 5.56 11.96
N LYS A 139 -1.68 5.45 13.19
CA LYS A 139 -1.91 4.29 14.07
C LYS A 139 -3.38 4.12 14.44
N ARG A 140 -4.05 5.20 14.85
CA ARG A 140 -5.48 5.19 15.20
C ARG A 140 -6.29 4.71 14.00
N ASP A 141 -6.06 5.26 12.83
CA ASP A 141 -6.82 4.96 11.63
C ASP A 141 -6.64 3.49 11.19
N ALA A 142 -5.42 2.97 11.30
CA ALA A 142 -5.14 1.55 11.05
C ALA A 142 -5.87 0.62 12.04
N LEU A 143 -5.92 0.98 13.32
CA LEU A 143 -6.63 0.20 14.35
C LEU A 143 -8.15 0.25 14.16
N GLU A 144 -8.71 1.41 13.82
CA GLU A 144 -10.14 1.56 13.53
C GLU A 144 -10.54 0.76 12.29
N ALA A 145 -9.71 0.77 11.23
CA ALA A 145 -9.94 -0.03 10.04
C ALA A 145 -9.89 -1.54 10.34
N ALA A 146 -8.90 -1.99 11.13
CA ALA A 146 -8.78 -3.37 11.54
C ALA A 146 -9.96 -3.81 12.42
N LYS A 147 -10.39 -2.94 13.34
CA LYS A 147 -11.57 -3.19 14.17
C LYS A 147 -12.83 -3.33 13.32
N HIS A 148 -13.02 -2.45 12.35
CA HIS A 148 -14.15 -2.52 11.43
C HIS A 148 -14.17 -3.84 10.66
N LEU A 149 -13.02 -4.26 10.11
CA LEU A 149 -12.91 -5.55 9.42
C LEU A 149 -13.24 -6.73 10.34
N TYR A 150 -12.81 -6.68 11.60
CA TYR A 150 -13.14 -7.71 12.59
C TYR A 150 -14.63 -7.72 12.93
N ASP A 151 -15.23 -6.56 13.22
CA ASP A 151 -16.61 -6.45 13.66
C ASP A 151 -17.61 -6.89 12.57
N TYR A 152 -17.30 -6.65 11.30
CA TYR A 152 -18.24 -6.88 10.18
C TYR A 152 -17.83 -7.99 9.22
N GLY A 153 -16.54 -8.31 9.14
CA GLY A 153 -16.02 -9.29 8.19
C GLY A 153 -15.65 -10.63 8.83
N PHE A 154 -15.44 -10.68 10.15
CA PHE A 154 -15.00 -11.90 10.80
C PHE A 154 -16.17 -12.83 11.14
N SER A 155 -16.14 -14.06 10.61
CA SER A 155 -17.07 -15.13 10.99
C SER A 155 -16.62 -15.78 12.29
N GLN A 156 -17.39 -15.64 13.36
CA GLN A 156 -17.11 -16.28 14.65
C GLN A 156 -17.19 -17.82 14.55
N GLU A 157 -18.12 -18.34 13.76
CA GLU A 157 -18.32 -19.79 13.59
C GLU A 157 -17.21 -20.40 12.71
N GLY A 158 -16.83 -19.69 11.64
CA GLY A 158 -15.85 -20.20 10.68
C GLY A 158 -14.40 -19.88 11.04
N GLY A 159 -14.14 -18.88 11.89
CA GLY A 159 -12.81 -18.45 12.24
C GLY A 159 -12.03 -17.79 11.08
N TYR A 160 -12.73 -17.19 10.14
CA TYR A 160 -12.15 -16.55 8.95
C TYR A 160 -12.79 -15.19 8.67
N ILE A 161 -12.11 -14.38 7.86
CA ILE A 161 -12.69 -13.15 7.30
C ILE A 161 -13.40 -13.53 6.01
N SER A 162 -14.71 -13.24 5.95
CA SER A 162 -15.53 -13.51 4.78
C SER A 162 -15.30 -12.43 3.70
N ARG A 163 -15.50 -12.83 2.45
CA ARG A 163 -15.66 -11.87 1.37
C ARG A 163 -17.05 -11.24 1.50
N ILE A 164 -17.06 -9.93 1.70
CA ILE A 164 -18.27 -9.12 1.79
C ILE A 164 -18.56 -8.55 0.40
#